data_7621064716e530e7e18ae8340acdced9
#
_entry.id   7621064716e530e7e18ae8340acdced9
#
_cell.length_a   1.000
_cell.length_b   1.000
_cell.length_c   1.000
_cell.angle_alpha   90.00
_cell.angle_beta   90.00
_cell.angle_gamma   90.00
#
_symmetry.space_group_name_H-M   'P 1'
#
loop_
_entity.id
_entity.type
_entity.pdbx_description
1 polymer ?
#
loop_
_entity_poly.entity_id
_entity_poly.type
_entity_poly.pdbx_seq_one_letter_code
_entity_poly.pdbx_strand_id
1 'polypeptide(L)' 'MKKKVKEVIRILESNGWRYIGTRGDHHKYYKDGARRPIIVPGNGNDDLAEGTLQSIFREAGLK' A
#
# COMPACT_ATOMS: atom_id res chain seq x y z
N MET A 1 -10.07 8.94 8.40
CA MET A 1 -9.84 7.74 9.23
C MET A 1 -8.42 7.24 8.99
N LYS A 2 -7.67 6.98 10.06
CA LYS A 2 -6.30 6.50 9.92
C LYS A 2 -6.24 4.98 9.94
N LYS A 3 -5.35 4.42 9.15
CA LYS A 3 -5.10 2.99 9.18
C LYS A 3 -3.61 2.74 9.36
N LYS A 4 -3.29 1.64 10.02
CA LYS A 4 -1.90 1.24 10.14
C LYS A 4 -1.39 0.65 8.83
N VAL A 5 -0.08 0.77 8.62
CA VAL A 5 0.55 0.25 7.40
C VAL A 5 0.19 -1.22 7.19
N LYS A 6 0.24 -2.03 8.24
CA LYS A 6 -0.05 -3.45 8.11
C LYS A 6 -1.49 -3.73 7.68
N GLU A 7 -2.42 -2.86 8.06
CA GLU A 7 -3.81 -3.01 7.64
C GLU A 7 -3.96 -2.73 6.14
N VAL A 8 -3.27 -1.69 5.67
CA VAL A 8 -3.30 -1.33 4.26
C VAL A 8 -2.67 -2.44 3.43
N ILE A 9 -1.55 -2.98 3.89
CA ILE A 9 -0.88 -4.08 3.21
C ILE A 9 -1.82 -5.28 3.08
N ARG A 10 -2.53 -5.61 4.16
CA ARG A 10 -3.47 -6.73 4.14
C ARG A 10 -4.58 -6.50 3.10
N ILE A 11 -5.08 -5.26 3.03
CA ILE A 11 -6.11 -4.92 2.04
C ILE A 11 -5.57 -5.07 0.63
N LEU A 12 -4.36 -4.58 0.38
CA LEU A 12 -3.74 -4.70 -0.94
C LEU A 12 -3.56 -6.17 -1.32
N GLU A 13 -3.06 -6.98 -0.40
CA GLU A 13 -2.84 -8.39 -0.68
C GLU A 13 -4.15 -9.11 -0.96
N SER A 14 -5.21 -8.74 -0.25
CA SER A 14 -6.54 -9.32 -0.48
C SER A 14 -7.08 -8.98 -1.86
N ASN A 15 -6.54 -7.94 -2.49
CA ASN A 15 -6.98 -7.49 -3.81
C ASN A 15 -6.00 -7.86 -4.92
N GLY A 16 -5.07 -8.77 -4.63
CA GLY A 16 -4.17 -9.29 -5.65
C GLY A 16 -2.85 -8.59 -5.78
N TRP A 17 -2.58 -7.59 -4.93
CA TRP A 17 -1.28 -6.92 -4.93
C TRP A 17 -0.27 -7.77 -4.18
N ARG A 18 0.96 -7.86 -4.71
CA ARG A 18 2.00 -8.70 -4.15
C ARG A 18 3.21 -7.87 -3.77
N TYR A 19 3.82 -8.24 -2.66
CA TYR A 19 5.04 -7.60 -2.22
C TYR A 19 6.17 -7.95 -3.18
N ILE A 20 6.86 -6.93 -3.69
CA ILE A 20 7.96 -7.16 -4.64
C ILE A 20 9.30 -6.62 -4.14
N GLY A 21 9.34 -5.96 -3.00
CA GLY A 21 10.61 -5.50 -2.45
C GLY A 21 10.44 -4.32 -1.53
N THR A 22 11.52 -4.01 -0.81
CA THR A 22 11.55 -2.89 0.11
C THR A 22 12.79 -2.07 -0.15
N ARG A 23 12.66 -0.76 -0.08
CA ARG A 23 13.78 0.15 -0.17
C ARG A 23 13.68 1.12 1.00
N GLY A 24 14.59 0.96 2.01
CA GLY A 24 14.47 1.70 3.24
C GLY A 24 13.20 1.27 3.96
N ASP A 25 12.33 2.22 4.23
CA ASP A 25 11.04 1.92 4.85
C ASP A 25 9.89 1.99 3.85
N HIS A 26 10.21 1.97 2.55
CA HIS A 26 9.19 1.97 1.49
C HIS A 26 9.00 0.56 0.97
N HIS A 27 7.78 0.03 1.10
CA HIS A 27 7.43 -1.31 0.66
C HIS A 27 6.70 -1.22 -0.67
N LYS A 28 7.16 -1.99 -1.66
CA LYS A 28 6.60 -1.95 -3.00
C LYS A 28 5.68 -3.13 -3.23
N TYR A 29 4.53 -2.87 -3.82
CA TYR A 29 3.55 -3.88 -4.17
C TYR A 29 3.17 -3.75 -5.64
N TYR A 30 2.95 -4.88 -6.30
CA TYR A 30 2.59 -4.89 -7.70
C TYR A 30 1.47 -5.87 -7.96
N LYS A 31 0.67 -5.55 -8.95
CA LYS A 31 -0.43 -6.41 -9.39
C LYS A 31 -0.39 -6.50 -10.91
N ASP A 32 -0.63 -7.69 -11.45
CA ASP A 32 -0.65 -7.89 -12.88
C ASP A 32 -1.67 -6.95 -13.52
N GLY A 33 -1.23 -6.24 -14.57
CA GLY A 33 -2.08 -5.27 -15.23
C GLY A 33 -2.00 -3.87 -14.65
N ALA A 34 -1.34 -3.69 -13.51
CA ALA A 34 -1.19 -2.35 -12.95
C ALA A 34 -0.15 -1.57 -13.75
N ARG A 35 -0.38 -0.25 -13.85
CA ARG A 35 0.55 0.60 -14.58
C ARG A 35 1.88 0.72 -13.88
N ARG A 36 1.87 0.71 -12.56
CA ARG A 36 3.07 0.92 -11.76
C ARG A 36 2.87 0.34 -10.38
N PRO A 37 3.97 0.08 -9.67
CA PRO A 37 3.85 -0.43 -8.29
C PRO A 37 3.26 0.62 -7.37
N ILE A 38 2.70 0.12 -6.28
CA ILE A 38 2.24 0.99 -5.19
C ILE A 38 3.33 0.99 -4.13
N ILE A 39 3.64 2.18 -3.63
CA ILE A 39 4.63 2.36 -2.57
C ILE A 39 3.89 2.61 -1.27
N VAL A 40 4.14 1.76 -0.28
CA VAL A 40 3.56 1.93 1.06
C VAL A 40 4.69 2.31 1.99
N PRO A 41 4.73 3.55 2.49
CA PRO A 41 5.80 3.99 3.37
C PRO A 41 5.57 3.57 4.81
N GLY A 42 6.66 3.45 5.57
CA GLY A 42 6.59 3.22 7.00
C GLY A 42 6.61 1.76 7.39
N ASN A 43 6.65 1.53 8.70
CA ASN A 43 6.65 0.18 9.26
C ASN A 43 5.24 -0.27 9.58
N GLY A 44 5.05 -1.57 9.76
CA GLY A 44 3.73 -2.16 9.92
C GLY A 44 2.88 -1.53 11.01
N ASN A 45 3.51 -1.05 12.10
CA ASN A 45 2.77 -0.47 13.22
C ASN A 45 2.57 1.06 13.08
N ASP A 46 3.12 1.66 12.03
CA ASP A 46 2.97 3.09 11.82
C ASP A 46 1.59 3.40 11.27
N ASP A 47 1.09 4.57 11.62
CA ASP A 47 -0.16 5.08 11.06
C ASP A 47 0.14 5.80 9.76
N LEU A 48 -0.68 5.56 8.75
CA LEU A 48 -0.58 6.30 7.50
C LEU A 48 -1.41 7.57 7.60
N ALA A 49 -0.85 8.67 7.10
CA ALA A 49 -1.61 9.90 6.97
C ALA A 49 -2.78 9.67 6.01
N GLU A 50 -3.87 10.36 6.25
CA GLU A 50 -5.09 10.15 5.48
C GLU A 50 -4.87 10.42 3.98
N GLY A 51 -4.11 11.46 3.65
CA GLY A 51 -3.82 11.76 2.25
C GLY A 51 -3.07 10.65 1.55
N THR A 52 -2.06 10.09 2.24
CA THR A 52 -1.29 8.97 1.72
C THR A 52 -2.17 7.74 1.56
N LEU A 53 -3.01 7.48 2.56
CA LEU A 53 -3.93 6.36 2.52
C LEU A 53 -4.87 6.45 1.32
N GLN A 54 -5.45 7.61 1.09
CA GLN A 54 -6.35 7.81 -0.04
C GLN A 54 -5.64 7.65 -1.38
N SER A 55 -4.40 8.15 -1.48
CA SER A 55 -3.60 7.97 -2.67
C SER A 55 -3.37 6.51 -2.98
N ILE A 56 -3.00 5.74 -1.96
CA ILE A 56 -2.74 4.32 -2.13
C ILE A 56 -4.00 3.60 -2.62
N PHE A 57 -5.13 3.87 -1.98
CA PHE A 57 -6.38 3.23 -2.37
C PHE A 57 -6.81 3.62 -3.78
N ARG A 58 -6.59 4.88 -4.15
CA ARG A 58 -6.91 5.34 -5.50
C ARG A 58 -6.07 4.61 -6.53
N GLU A 59 -4.77 4.49 -6.28
CA GLU A 59 -3.88 3.80 -7.21
C GLU A 59 -4.20 2.31 -7.30
N ALA A 60 -4.71 1.75 -6.23
CA ALA A 60 -5.08 0.34 -6.20
C ALA A 60 -6.45 0.07 -6.81
N GLY A 61 -7.17 1.12 -7.20
CA GLY A 61 -8.53 0.96 -7.70
C GLY A 61 -9.55 0.70 -6.60
N LEU A 62 -9.18 0.95 -5.36
CA LEU A 62 -10.06 0.81 -4.21
C LEU A 62 -10.47 2.20 -3.73
N LYS A 63 -11.67 2.37 -3.38
CA LYS A 63 -12.11 3.67 -2.90
C LYS A 63 -12.31 3.69 -1.43
#